data_0f63474dcd1eae6cac5713315077cf59
#
_entry.id   0f63474dcd1eae6cac5713315077cf59
#
_cell.length_a   1.000
_cell.length_b   1.000
_cell.length_c   1.000
_cell.angle_alpha   90.00
_cell.angle_beta   90.00
_cell.angle_gamma   90.00
#
_symmetry.space_group_name_H-M   'P 1'
#
loop_
_entity.id
_entity.type
_entity.pdbx_description
1 polymer ?
#
loop_
_entity_poly.entity_id
_entity_poly.type
_entity_poly.pdbx_seq_one_letter_code
_entity_poly.pdbx_strand_id
1 'polypeptide(L)'
;SINPFMHIGSFDAVWRVFDRDKGISVPLLTSYRATFEIGQFTNHILKADNVTQIVARNGEMPSVIHVRDKEKLIGIISEDIGRMRESGLSSVAVICKSAREAAGVFARLKDTHDVSLVGRDDKVFKHGIVVVPVYLAKGLEYDGVIIYDAGSHNYSGDNDRRMLYTACTRALHVLHVYFTGVLSDLIPPLDSGLFDYITIK
;
A
#
# COMPACT_ATOMS: atom_id res chain seq x y z
N SER A 1 9.99 -7.15 8.36
CA SER A 1 10.68 -6.82 7.11
C SER A 1 10.00 -7.50 5.94
N ILE A 2 9.86 -6.81 4.81
CA ILE A 2 9.29 -7.35 3.57
C ILE A 2 10.35 -7.99 2.66
N ASN A 3 11.63 -7.85 2.99
CA ASN A 3 12.71 -8.51 2.28
C ASN A 3 12.99 -9.87 2.93
N PRO A 4 12.71 -11.01 2.25
CA PRO A 4 12.87 -12.34 2.82
C PRO A 4 14.35 -12.72 3.09
N PHE A 5 15.29 -12.01 2.48
CA PHE A 5 16.73 -12.27 2.62
C PHE A 5 17.42 -11.38 3.66
N MET A 6 16.77 -10.34 4.15
CA MET A 6 17.35 -9.35 5.06
C MET A 6 16.34 -8.92 6.12
N HIS A 7 15.87 -9.84 6.94
CA HIS A 7 14.95 -9.50 8.01
C HIS A 7 15.35 -10.14 9.34
N ILE A 8 15.08 -9.43 10.41
CA ILE A 8 15.11 -9.97 11.75
C ILE A 8 13.78 -10.67 11.99
N GLY A 9 13.80 -11.98 12.18
CA GLY A 9 12.60 -12.82 12.24
C GLY A 9 11.65 -12.51 13.41
N SER A 10 12.20 -12.04 14.53
CA SER A 10 11.43 -11.65 15.71
C SER A 10 12.19 -10.66 16.58
N PHE A 11 11.50 -9.97 17.49
CA PHE A 11 12.12 -9.15 18.52
C PHE A 11 13.01 -9.99 19.46
N ASP A 12 12.65 -11.26 19.72
CA ASP A 12 13.48 -12.15 20.49
C ASP A 12 14.84 -12.44 19.85
N ALA A 13 14.91 -12.44 18.51
CA ALA A 13 16.18 -12.56 17.79
C ALA A 13 17.08 -11.33 18.02
N VAL A 14 16.50 -10.14 18.16
CA VAL A 14 17.24 -8.92 18.54
C VAL A 14 17.78 -9.05 19.96
N TRP A 15 16.94 -9.49 20.89
CA TRP A 15 17.33 -9.65 22.31
C TRP A 15 18.36 -10.77 22.55
N ARG A 16 18.59 -11.68 21.60
CA ARG A 16 19.69 -12.65 21.66
C ARG A 16 21.06 -12.02 21.40
N VAL A 17 21.08 -10.91 20.70
CA VAL A 17 22.31 -10.17 20.35
C VAL A 17 22.60 -9.07 21.37
N PHE A 18 21.58 -8.51 21.99
CA PHE A 18 21.69 -7.46 23.00
C PHE A 18 21.40 -8.00 24.40
N ASP A 19 22.17 -7.53 25.38
CA ASP A 19 21.94 -7.82 26.79
C ASP A 19 20.60 -7.20 27.23
N ARG A 20 19.64 -8.04 27.62
CA ARG A 20 18.29 -7.61 28.04
C ARG A 20 18.32 -6.66 29.23
N ASP A 21 19.29 -6.83 30.12
CA ASP A 21 19.42 -6.02 31.33
C ASP A 21 19.96 -4.60 31.05
N LYS A 22 20.49 -4.37 29.84
CA LYS A 22 21.04 -3.09 29.39
C LYS A 22 20.23 -2.42 28.29
N GLY A 23 19.15 -3.07 27.81
CA GLY A 23 18.31 -2.56 26.75
C GLY A 23 16.92 -2.18 27.24
N ILE A 24 16.37 -1.09 26.69
CA ILE A 24 14.98 -0.69 26.92
C ILE A 24 14.24 -0.78 25.56
N SER A 25 13.10 -1.48 25.55
CA SER A 25 12.20 -1.47 24.38
C SER A 25 11.18 -0.34 24.56
N VAL A 26 11.21 0.62 23.65
CA VAL A 26 10.23 1.72 23.61
C VAL A 26 9.35 1.54 22.37
N PRO A 27 8.08 1.13 22.53
CA PRO A 27 7.16 1.04 21.41
C PRO A 27 6.74 2.45 20.97
N LEU A 28 6.85 2.73 19.67
CA LEU A 28 6.26 3.94 19.08
C LEU A 28 4.82 3.60 18.68
N LEU A 29 3.87 4.01 19.51
CA LEU A 29 2.45 3.66 19.35
C LEU A 29 1.65 4.70 18.58
N THR A 30 2.25 5.81 18.17
CA THR A 30 1.55 6.93 17.51
C THR A 30 2.03 7.11 16.08
N SER A 31 1.09 7.17 15.14
CA SER A 31 1.34 7.51 13.75
C SER A 31 0.72 8.86 13.40
N TYR A 32 1.50 9.73 12.77
CA TYR A 32 1.10 11.07 12.30
C TYR A 32 1.07 11.16 10.77
N ARG A 33 1.33 10.06 10.07
CA ARG A 33 1.62 10.05 8.63
C ARG A 33 0.36 10.09 7.78
N ALA A 34 -0.46 9.08 7.91
CA ALA A 34 -1.69 8.91 7.13
C ALA A 34 -2.89 9.59 7.82
N THR A 35 -4.01 9.71 7.10
CA THR A 35 -5.31 10.09 7.68
C THR A 35 -5.81 9.03 8.65
N PHE A 36 -6.78 9.40 9.48
CA PHE A 36 -7.40 8.50 10.45
C PHE A 36 -8.02 7.28 9.75
N GLU A 37 -8.72 7.49 8.65
CA GLU A 37 -9.43 6.48 7.87
C GLU A 37 -8.46 5.45 7.27
N ILE A 38 -7.36 5.92 6.64
CA ILE A 38 -6.31 5.05 6.10
C ILE A 38 -5.65 4.25 7.24
N GLY A 39 -5.42 4.88 8.37
CA GLY A 39 -4.84 4.23 9.53
C GLY A 39 -5.73 3.13 10.09
N GLN A 40 -7.04 3.36 10.23
CA GLN A 40 -8.01 2.35 10.67
C GLN A 40 -8.05 1.16 9.71
N PHE A 41 -8.12 1.42 8.40
CA PHE A 41 -8.08 0.39 7.37
C PHE A 41 -6.81 -0.47 7.45
N THR A 42 -5.64 0.18 7.57
CA THR A 42 -4.35 -0.53 7.61
C THR A 42 -4.14 -1.28 8.92
N ASN A 43 -4.58 -0.77 10.06
CA ASN A 43 -4.54 -1.49 11.34
C ASN A 43 -5.30 -2.82 11.27
N HIS A 44 -6.46 -2.83 10.59
CA HIS A 44 -7.20 -4.07 10.38
C HIS A 44 -6.40 -5.09 9.55
N ILE A 45 -5.72 -4.64 8.48
CA ILE A 45 -4.87 -5.52 7.67
C ILE A 45 -3.78 -6.16 8.53
N LEU A 46 -3.15 -5.41 9.42
CA LEU A 46 -2.03 -5.91 10.22
C LEU A 46 -2.46 -6.93 11.28
N LYS A 47 -3.72 -6.92 11.73
CA LYS A 47 -4.21 -7.73 12.87
C LYS A 47 -3.33 -7.58 14.11
N ALA A 48 -2.83 -6.37 14.36
CA ALA A 48 -1.94 -6.12 15.49
C ALA A 48 -2.75 -5.96 16.77
N ASP A 49 -2.35 -6.67 17.84
CA ASP A 49 -2.94 -6.51 19.18
C ASP A 49 -2.66 -5.10 19.75
N ASN A 50 -1.59 -4.46 19.31
CA ASN A 50 -1.24 -3.09 19.63
C ASN A 50 -1.63 -2.18 18.47
N VAL A 51 -2.84 -1.67 18.51
CA VAL A 51 -3.34 -0.67 17.54
C VAL A 51 -2.48 0.58 17.66
N THR A 52 -1.78 0.92 16.59
CA THR A 52 -1.08 2.21 16.51
C THR A 52 -2.12 3.32 16.68
N GLN A 53 -1.96 4.17 17.69
CA GLN A 53 -2.78 5.35 17.84
C GLN A 53 -2.52 6.29 16.66
N ILE A 54 -3.59 6.61 15.94
CA ILE A 54 -3.51 7.51 14.80
C ILE A 54 -3.89 8.89 15.32
N VAL A 55 -2.97 9.84 15.21
CA VAL A 55 -3.31 11.23 15.53
C VAL A 55 -4.16 11.79 14.41
N ALA A 56 -5.37 12.18 14.79
CA ALA A 56 -6.48 12.47 13.91
C ALA A 56 -6.20 13.65 12.97
N ARG A 57 -5.80 13.35 11.75
CA ARG A 57 -6.10 14.18 10.59
C ARG A 57 -7.14 13.40 9.79
N ASN A 58 -8.38 13.91 9.75
CA ASN A 58 -9.45 13.31 8.96
C ASN A 58 -9.14 13.46 7.47
N GLY A 59 -9.55 12.49 6.68
CA GLY A 59 -9.36 12.45 5.23
C GLY A 59 -10.47 11.66 4.55
N GLU A 60 -10.23 11.29 3.33
CA GLU A 60 -11.17 10.46 2.57
C GLU A 60 -11.12 9.00 3.04
N MET A 61 -12.28 8.33 2.97
CA MET A 61 -12.34 6.89 3.18
C MET A 61 -11.53 6.18 2.09
N PRO A 62 -10.73 5.16 2.45
CA PRO A 62 -10.14 4.29 1.45
C PRO A 62 -11.21 3.69 0.53
N SER A 63 -10.93 3.55 -0.76
CA SER A 63 -11.84 2.90 -1.71
C SER A 63 -11.34 1.53 -2.09
N VAL A 64 -12.20 0.50 -1.99
CA VAL A 64 -11.94 -0.85 -2.49
C VAL A 64 -12.76 -1.07 -3.76
N ILE A 65 -12.07 -1.22 -4.89
CA ILE A 65 -12.66 -1.11 -6.22
C ILE A 65 -12.58 -2.45 -6.94
N HIS A 66 -13.74 -3.07 -7.14
CA HIS A 66 -13.89 -4.30 -7.90
C HIS A 66 -13.98 -4.00 -9.40
N VAL A 67 -13.00 -4.43 -10.17
CA VAL A 67 -13.05 -4.40 -11.63
C VAL A 67 -13.34 -5.81 -12.14
N ARG A 68 -14.53 -5.99 -12.75
CA ARG A 68 -14.96 -7.32 -13.23
C ARG A 68 -14.15 -7.80 -14.42
N ASP A 69 -13.77 -6.88 -15.31
CA ASP A 69 -12.99 -7.17 -16.51
C ASP A 69 -11.52 -6.82 -16.27
N LYS A 70 -10.71 -7.86 -16.12
CA LYS A 70 -9.25 -7.69 -15.87
C LYS A 70 -8.54 -6.91 -16.97
N GLU A 71 -9.01 -6.99 -18.21
CA GLU A 71 -8.37 -6.27 -19.32
C GLU A 71 -8.57 -4.76 -19.21
N LYS A 72 -9.67 -4.33 -18.60
CA LYS A 72 -9.98 -2.92 -18.34
C LYS A 72 -9.25 -2.33 -17.13
N LEU A 73 -8.71 -3.16 -16.23
CA LEU A 73 -8.15 -2.72 -14.95
C LEU A 73 -7.15 -1.55 -15.10
N ILE A 74 -6.21 -1.66 -16.04
CA ILE A 74 -5.19 -0.61 -16.20
C ILE A 74 -5.77 0.66 -16.83
N GLY A 75 -6.74 0.55 -17.74
CA GLY A 75 -7.44 1.71 -18.27
C GLY A 75 -8.18 2.48 -17.19
N ILE A 76 -8.88 1.78 -16.30
CA ILE A 76 -9.58 2.37 -15.15
C ILE A 76 -8.59 3.01 -14.16
N ILE A 77 -7.47 2.36 -13.88
CA ILE A 77 -6.40 2.94 -13.06
C ILE A 77 -5.82 4.19 -13.71
N SER A 78 -5.63 4.19 -15.03
CA SER A 78 -5.16 5.37 -15.79
C SER A 78 -6.09 6.57 -15.63
N GLU A 79 -7.40 6.37 -15.76
CA GLU A 79 -8.40 7.40 -15.52
C GLU A 79 -8.38 7.92 -14.08
N ASP A 80 -8.21 7.02 -13.14
CA ASP A 80 -8.16 7.34 -11.71
C ASP A 80 -6.92 8.18 -11.35
N ILE A 81 -5.76 7.85 -11.90
CA ILE A 81 -4.54 8.66 -11.80
C ILE A 81 -4.82 10.09 -12.32
N GLY A 82 -5.51 10.22 -13.45
CA GLY A 82 -5.92 11.53 -13.99
C GLY A 82 -6.74 12.32 -12.98
N ARG A 83 -7.79 11.71 -12.41
CA ARG A 83 -8.64 12.35 -11.39
C ARG A 83 -7.86 12.76 -10.14
N MET A 84 -6.98 11.90 -9.65
CA MET A 84 -6.09 12.21 -8.52
C MET A 84 -5.19 13.42 -8.79
N ARG A 85 -4.64 13.51 -10.01
CA ARG A 85 -3.81 14.65 -10.42
C ARG A 85 -4.63 15.95 -10.55
N GLU A 86 -5.81 15.87 -11.12
CA GLU A 86 -6.75 16.99 -11.26
C GLU A 86 -7.25 17.51 -9.90
N SER A 87 -7.38 16.63 -8.89
CA SER A 87 -7.69 17.02 -7.50
C SER A 87 -6.53 17.68 -6.76
N GLY A 88 -5.34 17.79 -7.39
CA GLY A 88 -4.19 18.51 -6.84
C GLY A 88 -3.16 17.62 -6.12
N LEU A 89 -3.29 16.28 -6.16
CA LEU A 89 -2.26 15.39 -5.58
C LEU A 89 -0.95 15.51 -6.38
N SER A 90 0.14 15.86 -5.70
CA SER A 90 1.43 16.11 -6.33
C SER A 90 2.20 14.82 -6.63
N SER A 91 1.94 13.77 -5.89
CA SER A 91 2.58 12.46 -6.02
C SER A 91 1.56 11.33 -5.96
N VAL A 92 1.58 10.44 -6.97
CA VAL A 92 0.69 9.28 -7.07
C VAL A 92 1.52 8.02 -7.33
N ALA A 93 1.35 7.00 -6.52
CA ALA A 93 2.04 5.73 -6.70
C ALA A 93 1.07 4.59 -7.04
N VAL A 94 1.36 3.86 -8.11
CA VAL A 94 0.76 2.54 -8.35
C VAL A 94 1.69 1.49 -7.75
N ILE A 95 1.27 0.89 -6.64
CA ILE A 95 2.07 -0.12 -5.94
C ILE A 95 1.63 -1.52 -6.38
N CYS A 96 2.59 -2.26 -6.92
CA CYS A 96 2.42 -3.63 -7.39
C CYS A 96 3.08 -4.62 -6.43
N LYS A 97 2.56 -5.84 -6.33
CA LYS A 97 3.15 -6.86 -5.46
C LYS A 97 4.58 -7.23 -5.88
N SER A 98 4.82 -7.34 -7.17
CA SER A 98 6.10 -7.81 -7.73
C SER A 98 6.69 -6.83 -8.75
N ALA A 99 8.00 -6.97 -9.01
CA ALA A 99 8.67 -6.22 -10.07
C ALA A 99 8.12 -6.54 -11.47
N ARG A 100 7.69 -7.79 -11.70
CA ARG A 100 7.09 -8.23 -12.96
C ARG A 100 5.76 -7.51 -13.21
N GLU A 101 4.90 -7.43 -12.19
CA GLU A 101 3.65 -6.66 -12.28
C GLU A 101 3.93 -5.18 -12.52
N ALA A 102 4.86 -4.59 -11.74
CA ALA A 102 5.24 -3.18 -11.90
C ALA A 102 5.72 -2.86 -13.32
N ALA A 103 6.57 -3.71 -13.90
CA ALA A 103 7.00 -3.54 -15.28
C ALA A 103 5.84 -3.63 -16.29
N GLY A 104 4.90 -4.56 -16.08
CA GLY A 104 3.71 -4.71 -16.94
C GLY A 104 2.76 -3.50 -16.85
N VAL A 105 2.52 -2.99 -15.65
CA VAL A 105 1.71 -1.78 -15.40
C VAL A 105 2.37 -0.55 -16.00
N PHE A 106 3.67 -0.37 -15.75
CA PHE A 106 4.45 0.74 -16.31
C PHE A 106 4.40 0.76 -17.85
N ALA A 107 4.60 -0.40 -18.48
CA ALA A 107 4.60 -0.50 -19.95
C ALA A 107 3.27 -0.04 -20.58
N ARG A 108 2.16 -0.14 -19.86
CA ARG A 108 0.82 0.28 -20.33
C ARG A 108 0.47 1.71 -19.94
N LEU A 109 0.99 2.22 -18.82
CA LEU A 109 0.70 3.59 -18.35
C LEU A 109 1.59 4.65 -19.00
N LYS A 110 2.80 4.30 -19.42
CA LYS A 110 3.77 5.24 -20.01
C LYS A 110 3.29 5.92 -21.30
N ASP A 111 2.32 5.32 -21.98
CA ASP A 111 1.79 5.86 -23.24
C ASP A 111 0.70 6.93 -22.99
N THR A 112 0.16 6.99 -21.77
CA THR A 112 -0.91 7.93 -21.39
C THR A 112 -0.50 8.92 -20.30
N HIS A 113 0.55 8.62 -19.55
CA HIS A 113 1.03 9.46 -18.46
C HIS A 113 2.55 9.58 -18.46
N ASP A 114 3.05 10.72 -17.99
CA ASP A 114 4.47 10.86 -17.65
C ASP A 114 4.71 10.11 -16.31
N VAL A 115 4.99 8.83 -16.44
CA VAL A 115 5.15 7.89 -15.32
C VAL A 115 6.56 7.36 -15.24
N SER A 116 7.06 7.16 -14.03
CA SER A 116 8.37 6.55 -13.79
C SER A 116 8.22 5.17 -13.15
N LEU A 117 9.03 4.22 -13.60
CA LEU A 117 9.21 2.94 -12.89
C LEU A 117 10.31 3.08 -11.85
N VAL A 118 10.03 2.72 -10.59
CA VAL A 118 11.03 2.72 -9.52
C VAL A 118 11.83 1.42 -9.53
N GLY A 119 13.14 1.53 -9.76
CA GLY A 119 14.10 0.43 -9.77
C GLY A 119 14.94 0.35 -8.49
N ARG A 120 15.74 -0.73 -8.35
CA ARG A 120 16.61 -0.92 -7.18
C ARG A 120 17.72 0.11 -7.05
N ASP A 121 18.19 0.64 -8.18
CA ASP A 121 19.33 1.54 -8.24
C ASP A 121 18.91 3.03 -8.20
N ASP A 122 17.61 3.29 -8.14
CA ASP A 122 17.09 4.65 -8.04
C ASP A 122 17.41 5.24 -6.66
N LYS A 123 18.27 6.26 -6.66
CA LYS A 123 18.71 6.96 -5.44
C LYS A 123 17.91 8.22 -5.13
N VAL A 124 17.01 8.62 -6.03
CA VAL A 124 16.26 9.88 -5.92
C VAL A 124 14.77 9.58 -5.84
N PHE A 125 14.10 10.24 -4.91
CA PHE A 125 12.65 10.23 -4.84
C PHE A 125 12.05 10.82 -6.12
N LYS A 126 11.24 10.06 -6.82
CA LYS A 126 10.57 10.51 -8.05
C LYS A 126 9.23 11.15 -7.70
N HIS A 127 9.11 12.44 -7.99
CA HIS A 127 7.83 13.15 -7.91
C HIS A 127 6.93 12.80 -9.11
N GLY A 128 5.66 13.14 -9.00
CA GLY A 128 4.68 12.88 -10.05
C GLY A 128 4.06 11.49 -9.94
N ILE A 129 3.94 10.80 -11.06
CA ILE A 129 3.33 9.47 -11.11
C ILE A 129 4.43 8.41 -11.14
N VAL A 130 4.35 7.43 -10.25
CA VAL A 130 5.31 6.34 -10.20
C VAL A 130 4.62 4.98 -10.17
N VAL A 131 5.25 3.98 -10.77
CA VAL A 131 4.94 2.57 -10.57
C VAL A 131 6.05 1.94 -9.75
N VAL A 132 5.71 1.27 -8.66
CA VAL A 132 6.71 0.76 -7.73
C VAL A 132 6.32 -0.63 -7.19
N PRO A 133 7.24 -1.61 -7.20
CA PRO A 133 7.01 -2.87 -6.50
C PRO A 133 7.08 -2.64 -4.98
N VAL A 134 6.20 -3.32 -4.22
CA VAL A 134 6.00 -3.07 -2.78
C VAL A 134 7.29 -3.12 -1.95
N TYR A 135 8.25 -4.00 -2.29
CA TYR A 135 9.50 -4.12 -1.54
C TYR A 135 10.43 -2.90 -1.70
N LEU A 136 10.24 -2.09 -2.74
CA LEU A 136 10.94 -0.80 -2.94
C LEU A 136 10.14 0.38 -2.40
N ALA A 137 8.86 0.22 -2.11
CA ALA A 137 8.02 1.29 -1.57
C ALA A 137 8.32 1.61 -0.08
N LYS A 138 9.10 0.75 0.61
CA LYS A 138 9.42 0.96 2.02
C LYS A 138 10.22 2.25 2.23
N GLY A 139 9.71 3.14 3.10
CA GLY A 139 10.32 4.45 3.39
C GLY A 139 9.89 5.58 2.46
N LEU A 140 9.15 5.26 1.38
CA LEU A 140 8.56 6.25 0.49
C LEU A 140 7.15 6.63 0.97
N GLU A 141 6.66 7.79 0.56
CA GLU A 141 5.33 8.33 0.89
C GLU A 141 4.80 9.08 -0.31
N TYR A 142 3.47 8.98 -0.53
CA TYR A 142 2.80 9.59 -1.69
C TYR A 142 1.45 10.18 -1.27
N ASP A 143 1.05 11.27 -1.90
CA ASP A 143 -0.25 11.89 -1.63
C ASP A 143 -1.40 10.91 -1.93
N GLY A 144 -1.32 10.24 -3.07
CA GLY A 144 -2.24 9.18 -3.49
C GLY A 144 -1.54 7.85 -3.73
N VAL A 145 -2.17 6.76 -3.30
CA VAL A 145 -1.69 5.40 -3.55
C VAL A 145 -2.79 4.56 -4.16
N ILE A 146 -2.43 3.86 -5.21
CA ILE A 146 -3.24 2.84 -5.87
C ILE A 146 -2.57 1.49 -5.66
N ILE A 147 -3.27 0.56 -5.01
CA ILE A 147 -2.84 -0.84 -4.91
C ILE A 147 -3.34 -1.58 -6.15
N TYR A 148 -2.41 -2.15 -6.92
CA TYR A 148 -2.72 -2.94 -8.10
C TYR A 148 -3.10 -4.37 -7.72
N ASP A 149 -4.33 -4.76 -8.07
CA ASP A 149 -4.89 -6.12 -7.96
C ASP A 149 -4.70 -6.82 -6.60
N ALA A 150 -5.44 -6.34 -5.59
CA ALA A 150 -5.51 -6.95 -4.26
C ALA A 150 -6.48 -8.15 -4.20
N GLY A 151 -6.62 -8.90 -5.28
CA GLY A 151 -7.38 -10.15 -5.31
C GLY A 151 -6.72 -11.27 -4.51
N SER A 152 -7.51 -12.27 -4.09
CA SER A 152 -7.05 -13.43 -3.30
C SER A 152 -6.00 -14.28 -4.02
N HIS A 153 -6.01 -14.27 -5.34
CA HIS A 153 -5.00 -14.94 -6.18
C HIS A 153 -3.64 -14.25 -6.11
N ASN A 154 -3.61 -12.98 -5.73
CA ASN A 154 -2.39 -12.17 -5.64
C ASN A 154 -1.95 -11.97 -4.18
N TYR A 155 -2.86 -11.68 -3.26
CA TYR A 155 -2.55 -11.45 -1.86
C TYR A 155 -3.26 -12.46 -0.96
N SER A 156 -2.48 -13.34 -0.30
CA SER A 156 -2.99 -14.35 0.63
C SER A 156 -1.92 -14.73 1.66
N GLY A 157 -2.35 -15.02 2.91
CA GLY A 157 -1.45 -15.43 3.98
C GLY A 157 -0.61 -14.31 4.60
N ASP A 158 0.14 -14.65 5.64
CA ASP A 158 0.77 -13.65 6.55
C ASP A 158 1.92 -12.85 5.91
N ASN A 159 2.66 -13.43 4.98
CA ASN A 159 3.71 -12.68 4.29
C ASN A 159 3.11 -11.60 3.41
N ASP A 160 2.05 -11.92 2.68
CA ASP A 160 1.34 -10.97 1.83
C ASP A 160 0.62 -9.89 2.66
N ARG A 161 0.14 -10.26 3.87
CA ARG A 161 -0.43 -9.31 4.84
C ARG A 161 0.53 -8.17 5.14
N ARG A 162 1.79 -8.48 5.42
CA ARG A 162 2.82 -7.46 5.70
C ARG A 162 3.15 -6.62 4.47
N MET A 163 3.14 -7.24 3.29
CA MET A 163 3.35 -6.53 2.02
C MET A 163 2.19 -5.56 1.74
N LEU A 164 0.94 -6.03 1.87
CA LEU A 164 -0.24 -5.21 1.64
C LEU A 164 -0.32 -4.06 2.65
N TYR A 165 -0.09 -4.33 3.95
CA TYR A 165 0.04 -3.30 4.97
C TYR A 165 1.09 -2.26 4.61
N THR A 166 2.29 -2.71 4.22
CA THR A 166 3.37 -1.80 3.84
C THR A 166 2.97 -0.92 2.65
N ALA A 167 2.32 -1.50 1.64
CA ALA A 167 1.85 -0.77 0.48
C ALA A 167 0.80 0.28 0.85
N CYS A 168 -0.25 -0.10 1.58
CA CYS A 168 -1.33 0.81 1.98
C CYS A 168 -0.84 1.96 2.88
N THR A 169 0.13 1.69 3.77
CA THR A 169 0.72 2.73 4.64
C THR A 169 1.63 3.72 3.92
N ARG A 170 1.79 3.62 2.62
CA ARG A 170 2.50 4.64 1.80
C ARG A 170 1.61 5.83 1.46
N ALA A 171 0.29 5.69 1.59
CA ALA A 171 -0.67 6.74 1.32
C ALA A 171 -0.70 7.78 2.44
N LEU A 172 -0.62 9.07 2.06
CA LEU A 172 -0.77 10.19 2.97
C LEU A 172 -2.22 10.69 3.03
N HIS A 173 -2.92 10.74 1.88
CA HIS A 173 -4.23 11.36 1.74
C HIS A 173 -5.29 10.47 1.11
N VAL A 174 -4.95 9.77 0.02
CA VAL A 174 -5.89 8.96 -0.78
C VAL A 174 -5.36 7.55 -0.94
N LEU A 175 -6.21 6.55 -0.68
CA LEU A 175 -5.89 5.14 -0.86
C LEU A 175 -6.99 4.45 -1.67
N HIS A 176 -6.65 3.99 -2.87
CA HIS A 176 -7.51 3.15 -3.70
C HIS A 176 -6.93 1.75 -3.84
N VAL A 177 -7.74 0.75 -3.57
CA VAL A 177 -7.35 -0.68 -3.61
C VAL A 177 -8.15 -1.36 -4.70
N TYR A 178 -7.53 -1.63 -5.83
CA TYR A 178 -8.16 -2.33 -6.94
C TYR A 178 -8.02 -3.83 -6.80
N PHE A 179 -9.02 -4.57 -7.26
CA PHE A 179 -8.94 -6.01 -7.37
C PHE A 179 -9.78 -6.57 -8.52
N THR A 180 -9.39 -7.76 -8.98
CA THR A 180 -10.13 -8.56 -9.94
C THR A 180 -10.48 -9.91 -9.32
N GLY A 181 -11.57 -10.55 -9.77
CA GLY A 181 -12.03 -11.84 -9.24
C GLY A 181 -12.51 -11.75 -7.79
N VAL A 182 -11.91 -12.56 -6.91
CA VAL A 182 -12.27 -12.62 -5.49
C VAL A 182 -11.37 -11.71 -4.67
N LEU A 183 -11.95 -10.86 -3.82
CA LEU A 183 -11.20 -9.99 -2.90
C LEU A 183 -10.35 -10.80 -1.93
N SER A 184 -9.16 -10.31 -1.62
CA SER A 184 -8.30 -10.91 -0.60
C SER A 184 -8.96 -10.87 0.78
N ASP A 185 -8.83 -11.95 1.56
CA ASP A 185 -9.24 -12.06 2.96
C ASP A 185 -8.38 -11.20 3.92
N LEU A 186 -7.34 -10.58 3.40
CA LEU A 186 -6.51 -9.62 4.13
C LEU A 186 -7.15 -8.24 4.23
N ILE A 187 -8.05 -7.91 3.31
CA ILE A 187 -8.84 -6.67 3.34
C ILE A 187 -9.93 -6.78 4.41
N PRO A 188 -10.30 -5.68 5.08
CA PRO A 188 -11.42 -5.68 6.02
C PRO A 188 -12.71 -6.23 5.40
N PRO A 189 -13.62 -6.82 6.20
CA PRO A 189 -14.94 -7.24 5.71
C PRO A 189 -15.73 -6.08 5.09
N LEU A 190 -16.60 -6.37 4.10
CA LEU A 190 -17.38 -5.36 3.39
C LEU A 190 -18.31 -4.54 4.30
N ASP A 191 -18.74 -5.11 5.42
CA ASP A 191 -19.59 -4.49 6.43
C ASP A 191 -18.82 -3.80 7.56
N SER A 192 -17.50 -3.71 7.45
CA SER A 192 -16.64 -3.12 8.49
C SER A 192 -16.80 -1.62 8.66
N GLY A 193 -17.30 -0.92 7.64
CA GLY A 193 -17.35 0.56 7.61
C GLY A 193 -15.99 1.24 7.50
N LEU A 194 -14.93 0.50 7.12
CA LEU A 194 -13.55 1.00 7.04
C LEU A 194 -13.15 1.46 5.63
N PHE A 195 -14.02 1.32 4.65
CA PHE A 195 -13.77 1.73 3.25
C PHE A 195 -15.08 1.83 2.45
N ASP A 196 -15.02 2.55 1.35
CA ASP A 196 -16.07 2.60 0.34
C ASP A 196 -15.88 1.47 -0.68
N TYR A 197 -16.94 0.69 -0.94
CA TYR A 197 -16.89 -0.40 -1.90
C TYR A 197 -17.53 0.01 -3.23
N ILE A 198 -16.75 -0.10 -4.32
CA ILE A 198 -17.16 0.29 -5.66
C ILE A 198 -17.04 -0.89 -6.62
N THR A 199 -18.03 -1.09 -7.49
CA THR A 199 -17.95 -2.09 -8.57
C THR A 199 -17.99 -1.41 -9.93
N ILE A 200 -17.01 -1.69 -10.78
CA ILE A 200 -16.91 -1.23 -12.16
C ILE A 200 -17.12 -2.42 -13.10
N LYS A 201 -18.03 -2.27 -14.07
CA LYS A 201 -18.45 -3.32 -15.03
C LYS A 201 -17.53 -3.36 -16.26
#